data_5626df5f27491fd1ef19108bef4e8a13
#
_entry.id   5626df5f27491fd1ef19108bef4e8a13
#
_cell.length_a   1.000
_cell.length_b   1.000
_cell.length_c   1.000
_cell.angle_alpha   90.00
_cell.angle_beta   90.00
_cell.angle_gamma   90.00
#
_symmetry.space_group_name_H-M   'P 1'
#
loop_
_entity.id
_entity.type
_entity.pdbx_description
1 polymer ?
#
loop_
_entity_poly.entity_id
_entity_poly.type
_entity_poly.pdbx_seq_one_letter_code
_entity_poly.pdbx_strand_id
1 'polypeptide(L)'
;MKFKPIPHDVEKDKSYFWCSCGKSKNQPFCDGSHAGSEFTPLKYVAEKSETKYFCTCKKTQNKPFCDGSHNKPEKSYNDGDLFSALVQPDKKKIEVGVNETILTASIRNNISHLSACGGTGKCSTCRVEITEGLENCSPRSDAERKLSDKLSFPDNIRLACQTTISGPVSYRRLLLDKRDLSNSNKLSDTKLESVGTIRNLTVMFCDIKGFTPFSEALA
;
A
#
# COMPACT_ATOMS: atom_id res chain seq x y z
N MET A 1 -21.05 11.06 -17.20
CA MET A 1 -22.20 10.70 -16.32
C MET A 1 -21.78 10.92 -14.87
N LYS A 2 -22.54 11.69 -14.07
CA LYS A 2 -22.27 11.81 -12.64
C LYS A 2 -22.83 10.57 -11.92
N PHE A 3 -21.95 9.77 -11.37
CA PHE A 3 -22.34 8.66 -10.50
C PHE A 3 -22.98 9.22 -9.22
N LYS A 4 -24.09 8.63 -8.79
CA LYS A 4 -24.73 8.97 -7.51
C LYS A 4 -24.82 7.71 -6.66
N PRO A 5 -24.61 7.79 -5.34
CA PRO A 5 -24.87 6.65 -4.47
C PRO A 5 -26.34 6.25 -4.51
N ILE A 6 -26.61 4.97 -4.34
CA ILE A 6 -27.98 4.47 -4.21
C ILE A 6 -28.31 4.34 -2.74
N PRO A 7 -29.31 5.08 -2.22
CA PRO A 7 -29.82 4.85 -0.88
C PRO A 7 -30.59 3.53 -0.84
N HIS A 8 -30.39 2.76 0.25
CA HIS A 8 -31.14 1.54 0.50
C HIS A 8 -31.36 1.37 1.99
N ASP A 9 -32.59 1.05 2.37
CA ASP A 9 -32.94 0.78 3.76
C ASP A 9 -32.49 -0.63 4.10
N VAL A 10 -31.53 -0.72 5.00
CA VAL A 10 -31.01 -1.99 5.49
C VAL A 10 -31.70 -2.37 6.79
N GLU A 11 -31.96 -3.65 6.96
CA GLU A 11 -32.59 -4.22 8.15
C GLU A 11 -31.52 -4.88 9.03
N LYS A 12 -31.61 -4.70 10.34
CA LYS A 12 -30.70 -5.30 11.30
C LYS A 12 -30.56 -6.80 11.05
N ASP A 13 -29.32 -7.31 11.17
CA ASP A 13 -28.91 -8.72 11.03
C ASP A 13 -29.14 -9.32 9.63
N LYS A 14 -29.59 -8.52 8.64
CA LYS A 14 -29.76 -8.94 7.25
C LYS A 14 -28.46 -8.78 6.45
N SER A 15 -28.20 -9.76 5.58
CA SER A 15 -27.02 -9.76 4.69
C SER A 15 -27.33 -9.18 3.33
N TYR A 16 -26.44 -8.33 2.85
CA TYR A 16 -26.48 -7.68 1.53
C TYR A 16 -25.22 -8.00 0.76
N PHE A 17 -25.34 -8.25 -0.54
CA PHE A 17 -24.20 -8.59 -1.41
C PHE A 17 -23.97 -7.48 -2.41
N TRP A 18 -23.09 -6.56 -2.09
CA TRP A 18 -22.78 -5.43 -2.93
C TRP A 18 -22.00 -5.86 -4.19
N CYS A 19 -22.44 -5.35 -5.34
CA CYS A 19 -21.80 -5.60 -6.62
C CYS A 19 -20.44 -4.88 -6.70
N SER A 20 -19.34 -5.63 -6.74
CA SER A 20 -17.98 -5.09 -6.86
C SER A 20 -17.56 -4.85 -8.32
N CYS A 21 -18.08 -5.64 -9.27
CA CYS A 21 -17.70 -5.59 -10.68
C CYS A 21 -18.40 -4.48 -11.50
N GLY A 22 -19.47 -3.91 -10.97
CA GLY A 22 -20.27 -2.89 -11.67
C GLY A 22 -21.20 -3.41 -12.78
N LYS A 23 -21.17 -4.71 -13.11
CA LYS A 23 -21.93 -5.32 -14.23
C LYS A 23 -23.35 -5.70 -13.86
N SER A 24 -23.70 -5.77 -12.59
CA SER A 24 -25.06 -6.12 -12.14
C SER A 24 -26.09 -5.15 -12.69
N LYS A 25 -27.19 -5.69 -13.19
CA LYS A 25 -28.37 -4.92 -13.60
C LYS A 25 -29.20 -4.47 -12.38
N ASN A 26 -28.99 -5.09 -11.23
CA ASN A 26 -29.71 -4.83 -9.98
C ASN A 26 -28.86 -4.02 -8.97
N GLN A 27 -28.22 -2.94 -9.43
CA GLN A 27 -27.41 -2.09 -8.56
C GLN A 27 -28.21 -1.57 -7.35
N PRO A 28 -27.60 -1.51 -6.15
CA PRO A 28 -26.18 -1.71 -5.85
C PRO A 28 -25.79 -3.18 -5.58
N PHE A 29 -26.71 -4.12 -5.65
CA PHE A 29 -26.49 -5.51 -5.26
C PHE A 29 -26.11 -6.40 -6.43
N CYS A 30 -25.52 -7.53 -6.11
CA CYS A 30 -25.08 -8.53 -7.07
C CYS A 30 -26.27 -9.36 -7.57
N ASP A 31 -26.31 -9.57 -8.89
CA ASP A 31 -27.29 -10.42 -9.58
C ASP A 31 -26.63 -11.66 -10.23
N GLY A 32 -25.35 -11.93 -9.92
CA GLY A 32 -24.59 -13.04 -10.51
C GLY A 32 -23.85 -12.68 -11.81
N SER A 33 -24.03 -11.48 -12.37
CA SER A 33 -23.35 -11.06 -13.63
C SER A 33 -21.83 -11.00 -13.55
N HIS A 34 -21.23 -11.23 -12.37
CA HIS A 34 -19.80 -11.35 -12.18
C HIS A 34 -19.25 -12.75 -12.54
N ALA A 35 -20.12 -13.74 -12.80
CA ALA A 35 -19.70 -15.10 -13.12
C ALA A 35 -18.70 -15.11 -14.29
N GLY A 36 -17.59 -15.86 -14.13
CA GLY A 36 -16.48 -15.90 -15.09
C GLY A 36 -15.50 -14.73 -15.00
N SER A 37 -15.61 -13.87 -13.97
CA SER A 37 -14.64 -12.80 -13.70
C SER A 37 -13.93 -13.01 -12.35
N GLU A 38 -12.82 -12.29 -12.14
CA GLU A 38 -12.08 -12.32 -10.86
C GLU A 38 -12.81 -11.59 -9.71
N PHE A 39 -13.95 -10.99 -9.99
CA PHE A 39 -14.71 -10.21 -9.00
C PHE A 39 -15.63 -11.11 -8.20
N THR A 40 -15.67 -10.87 -6.89
CA THR A 40 -16.64 -11.45 -5.96
C THR A 40 -17.48 -10.35 -5.31
N PRO A 41 -18.78 -10.58 -5.06
CA PRO A 41 -19.60 -9.60 -4.36
C PRO A 41 -19.13 -9.44 -2.92
N LEU A 42 -19.17 -8.21 -2.42
CA LEU A 42 -18.83 -7.94 -1.02
C LEU A 42 -20.07 -8.14 -0.14
N LYS A 43 -19.97 -9.08 0.81
CA LYS A 43 -21.02 -9.30 1.82
C LYS A 43 -20.96 -8.19 2.88
N TYR A 44 -22.09 -7.58 3.15
CA TYR A 44 -22.31 -6.64 4.25
C TYR A 44 -23.47 -7.16 5.12
N VAL A 45 -23.28 -7.18 6.43
CA VAL A 45 -24.33 -7.51 7.42
C VAL A 45 -24.66 -6.23 8.18
N ALA A 46 -25.94 -5.84 8.18
CA ALA A 46 -26.37 -4.62 8.84
C ALA A 46 -26.45 -4.81 10.36
N GLU A 47 -25.74 -3.98 11.12
CA GLU A 47 -25.75 -3.99 12.60
C GLU A 47 -27.04 -3.35 13.18
N LYS A 48 -27.66 -2.48 12.40
CA LYS A 48 -28.91 -1.77 12.75
C LYS A 48 -29.72 -1.49 11.51
N SER A 49 -31.03 -1.27 11.68
CA SER A 49 -31.91 -0.83 10.59
C SER A 49 -31.75 0.66 10.36
N GLU A 50 -31.26 1.03 9.18
CA GLU A 50 -31.01 2.41 8.77
C GLU A 50 -30.88 2.53 7.24
N THR A 51 -30.97 3.75 6.72
CA THR A 51 -30.67 4.00 5.30
C THR A 51 -29.19 4.11 5.08
N LYS A 52 -28.63 3.26 4.22
CA LYS A 52 -27.21 3.29 3.79
C LYS A 52 -27.09 3.74 2.33
N TYR A 53 -26.01 4.45 2.01
CA TYR A 53 -25.73 4.96 0.69
C TYR A 53 -24.65 4.09 0.02
N PHE A 54 -25.07 3.15 -0.82
CA PHE A 54 -24.16 2.22 -1.50
C PHE A 54 -23.48 2.86 -2.70
N CYS A 55 -22.18 2.58 -2.85
CA CYS A 55 -21.37 3.10 -3.95
C CYS A 55 -21.72 2.43 -5.29
N THR A 56 -21.96 3.22 -6.32
CA THR A 56 -22.22 2.74 -7.70
C THR A 56 -21.00 2.88 -8.61
N CYS A 57 -20.12 3.86 -8.37
CA CYS A 57 -18.94 4.12 -9.20
C CYS A 57 -17.76 3.14 -8.93
N LYS A 58 -17.84 2.35 -7.87
CA LYS A 58 -16.82 1.37 -7.42
C LYS A 58 -15.45 1.98 -7.03
N LYS A 59 -15.33 3.31 -7.04
CA LYS A 59 -14.11 4.05 -6.68
C LYS A 59 -13.99 4.37 -5.18
N THR A 60 -14.99 3.99 -4.36
CA THR A 60 -14.99 4.22 -2.91
C THR A 60 -13.87 3.46 -2.20
N GLN A 61 -13.27 4.09 -1.22
CA GLN A 61 -12.33 3.45 -0.28
C GLN A 61 -13.06 2.84 0.93
N ASN A 62 -14.32 3.24 1.18
CA ASN A 62 -15.17 2.72 2.26
C ASN A 62 -16.22 1.73 1.74
N LYS A 63 -15.78 0.68 1.05
CA LYS A 63 -16.69 -0.34 0.47
C LYS A 63 -17.55 -1.01 1.56
N PRO A 64 -18.86 -1.16 1.34
CA PRO A 64 -19.61 -0.92 0.11
C PRO A 64 -20.23 0.48 -0.02
N PHE A 65 -19.96 1.40 0.91
CA PHE A 65 -20.62 2.70 1.01
C PHE A 65 -19.93 3.79 0.20
N CYS A 66 -20.69 4.83 -0.13
CA CYS A 66 -20.15 5.98 -0.82
C CYS A 66 -19.42 6.91 0.16
N ASP A 67 -18.18 7.26 -0.16
CA ASP A 67 -17.33 8.21 0.57
C ASP A 67 -17.15 9.54 -0.19
N GLY A 68 -17.84 9.72 -1.30
CA GLY A 68 -17.71 10.91 -2.14
C GLY A 68 -16.52 10.91 -3.09
N SER A 69 -15.69 9.84 -3.13
CA SER A 69 -14.51 9.74 -3.99
C SER A 69 -14.80 10.04 -5.47
N HIS A 70 -16.01 9.76 -5.95
CA HIS A 70 -16.43 10.06 -7.32
C HIS A 70 -16.63 11.56 -7.61
N ASN A 71 -16.70 12.41 -6.59
CA ASN A 71 -16.83 13.87 -6.73
C ASN A 71 -15.46 14.57 -6.70
N LYS A 72 -14.37 13.85 -6.35
CA LYS A 72 -13.04 14.42 -6.46
C LYS A 72 -12.74 14.62 -7.94
N PRO A 73 -12.36 15.83 -8.38
CA PRO A 73 -11.95 16.04 -9.76
C PRO A 73 -10.81 15.08 -10.08
N GLU A 74 -10.97 14.28 -11.13
CA GLU A 74 -9.82 13.56 -11.68
C GLU A 74 -8.84 14.63 -12.13
N LYS A 75 -7.71 14.74 -11.44
CA LYS A 75 -6.63 15.62 -11.89
C LYS A 75 -6.23 15.11 -13.26
N SER A 76 -6.52 15.86 -14.33
CA SER A 76 -6.01 15.57 -15.66
C SER A 76 -4.53 15.97 -15.68
N TYR A 77 -3.66 14.99 -15.76
CA TYR A 77 -2.23 15.21 -15.97
C TYR A 77 -1.92 14.97 -17.44
N ASN A 78 -1.00 15.76 -18.00
CA ASN A 78 -0.48 15.53 -19.32
C ASN A 78 0.62 14.46 -19.27
N ASP A 79 0.76 13.67 -20.33
CA ASP A 79 1.91 12.77 -20.51
C ASP A 79 3.19 13.61 -20.56
N GLY A 80 3.89 13.74 -19.46
CA GLY A 80 5.06 14.59 -19.31
C GLY A 80 5.10 15.39 -18.02
N ASP A 81 3.99 15.45 -17.27
CA ASP A 81 3.99 16.06 -15.95
C ASP A 81 4.91 15.28 -15.01
N LEU A 82 5.76 16.02 -14.31
CA LEU A 82 6.73 15.49 -13.35
C LEU A 82 6.42 15.99 -11.96
N PHE A 83 6.47 15.08 -10.99
CA PHE A 83 6.28 15.39 -9.59
C PHE A 83 7.58 15.18 -8.82
N SER A 84 7.85 16.06 -7.86
CA SER A 84 9.06 15.93 -7.06
C SER A 84 8.88 14.92 -5.92
N ALA A 85 9.87 14.06 -5.74
CA ALA A 85 9.94 13.19 -4.58
C ALA A 85 11.29 13.32 -3.85
N LEU A 86 11.26 13.47 -2.52
CA LEU A 86 12.46 13.46 -1.68
C LEU A 86 12.68 12.06 -1.13
N VAL A 87 13.81 11.47 -1.47
CA VAL A 87 14.17 10.10 -1.08
C VAL A 87 15.10 10.09 0.10
N GLN A 88 14.74 9.32 1.14
CA GLN A 88 15.58 9.11 2.31
C GLN A 88 15.98 7.63 2.41
N PRO A 89 17.14 7.33 2.97
CA PRO A 89 18.09 8.23 3.65
C PRO A 89 19.02 9.03 2.71
N ASP A 90 18.96 8.82 1.39
CA ASP A 90 19.86 9.41 0.40
C ASP A 90 19.79 10.95 0.33
N LYS A 91 18.74 11.56 0.89
CA LYS A 91 18.44 13.00 0.81
C LYS A 91 18.44 13.53 -0.64
N LYS A 92 18.06 12.66 -1.58
CA LYS A 92 18.06 12.95 -3.01
C LYS A 92 16.65 13.34 -3.46
N LYS A 93 16.56 14.48 -4.14
CA LYS A 93 15.33 14.89 -4.82
C LYS A 93 15.32 14.27 -6.22
N ILE A 94 14.22 13.60 -6.57
CA ILE A 94 14.00 12.99 -7.87
C ILE A 94 12.70 13.48 -8.48
N GLU A 95 12.56 13.31 -9.77
CA GLU A 95 11.33 13.53 -10.51
C GLU A 95 10.67 12.19 -10.82
N VAL A 96 9.36 12.13 -10.65
CA VAL A 96 8.52 10.97 -10.89
C VAL A 96 7.48 11.35 -11.93
N GLY A 97 7.42 10.61 -13.02
CA GLY A 97 6.47 10.86 -14.10
C GLY A 97 5.03 10.46 -13.72
N VAL A 98 4.09 11.03 -14.46
CA VAL A 98 2.69 10.57 -14.41
C VAL A 98 2.63 9.08 -14.71
N ASN A 99 1.87 8.33 -13.93
CA ASN A 99 1.75 6.86 -14.03
C ASN A 99 3.05 6.08 -13.78
N GLU A 100 4.17 6.75 -13.49
CA GLU A 100 5.39 6.09 -13.06
C GLU A 100 5.32 5.71 -11.58
N THR A 101 5.75 4.49 -11.23
CA THR A 101 5.79 4.07 -9.83
C THR A 101 7.02 4.63 -9.11
N ILE A 102 6.92 4.81 -7.80
CA ILE A 102 8.06 5.23 -6.97
C ILE A 102 9.27 4.30 -7.18
N LEU A 103 9.05 2.98 -7.36
CA LEU A 103 10.12 2.02 -7.63
C LEU A 103 10.83 2.33 -8.95
N THR A 104 10.09 2.50 -10.03
CA THR A 104 10.64 2.77 -11.37
C THR A 104 11.41 4.08 -11.37
N ALA A 105 10.82 5.12 -10.79
CA ALA A 105 11.48 6.43 -10.67
C ALA A 105 12.78 6.36 -9.84
N SER A 106 12.78 5.60 -8.74
CA SER A 106 14.00 5.38 -7.93
C SER A 106 15.11 4.75 -8.77
N ILE A 107 14.79 3.65 -9.46
CA ILE A 107 15.77 2.92 -10.30
C ILE A 107 16.29 3.81 -11.43
N ARG A 108 15.41 4.53 -12.13
CA ARG A 108 15.77 5.46 -13.20
C ARG A 108 16.72 6.57 -12.72
N ASN A 109 16.59 6.99 -11.47
CA ASN A 109 17.44 7.98 -10.83
C ASN A 109 18.68 7.40 -10.12
N ASN A 110 19.05 6.14 -10.43
CA ASN A 110 20.19 5.43 -9.83
C ASN A 110 20.11 5.34 -8.29
N ILE A 111 18.90 5.19 -7.75
CA ILE A 111 18.68 4.87 -6.35
C ILE A 111 18.42 3.38 -6.26
N SER A 112 19.31 2.65 -5.58
CA SER A 112 19.11 1.22 -5.34
C SER A 112 17.84 1.00 -4.55
N HIS A 113 16.90 0.21 -5.08
CA HIS A 113 15.63 -0.06 -4.44
C HIS A 113 15.30 -1.54 -4.58
N LEU A 114 15.24 -2.24 -3.46
CA LEU A 114 14.99 -3.69 -3.45
C LEU A 114 13.57 -4.01 -3.91
N SER A 115 13.43 -5.01 -4.79
CA SER A 115 12.15 -5.52 -5.27
C SER A 115 12.25 -6.98 -5.65
N ALA A 116 12.27 -7.89 -4.66
CA ALA A 116 12.50 -9.32 -4.88
C ALA A 116 11.49 -9.98 -5.82
N CYS A 117 10.24 -9.48 -5.89
CA CYS A 117 9.23 -10.01 -6.80
C CYS A 117 9.23 -9.33 -8.18
N GLY A 118 10.20 -8.47 -8.49
CA GLY A 118 10.24 -7.75 -9.76
C GLY A 118 9.11 -6.73 -9.96
N GLY A 119 8.54 -6.18 -8.89
CA GLY A 119 7.52 -5.12 -9.00
C GLY A 119 6.07 -5.62 -9.08
N THR A 120 5.81 -6.92 -8.88
CA THR A 120 4.48 -7.52 -9.05
C THR A 120 3.57 -7.38 -7.83
N GLY A 121 3.97 -6.68 -6.76
CA GLY A 121 3.18 -6.49 -5.54
C GLY A 121 3.05 -7.75 -4.65
N LYS A 122 3.85 -8.81 -4.92
CA LYS A 122 3.77 -10.10 -4.19
C LYS A 122 4.69 -10.18 -2.98
N CYS A 123 5.57 -9.21 -2.79
CA CYS A 123 6.47 -9.15 -1.64
C CYS A 123 6.48 -7.75 -1.04
N SER A 124 7.07 -7.63 0.16
CA SER A 124 7.18 -6.36 0.89
C SER A 124 8.56 -5.71 0.80
N THR A 125 9.46 -6.21 -0.05
CA THR A 125 10.86 -5.76 -0.08
C THR A 125 11.03 -4.35 -0.61
N CYS A 126 10.10 -3.86 -1.45
CA CYS A 126 10.08 -2.49 -1.96
C CYS A 126 9.30 -1.51 -1.09
N ARG A 127 8.98 -1.88 0.16
CA ARG A 127 8.19 -1.00 1.02
C ARG A 127 8.94 0.28 1.37
N VAL A 128 8.17 1.35 1.38
CA VAL A 128 8.60 2.69 1.77
C VAL A 128 7.66 3.25 2.82
N GLU A 129 8.18 4.10 3.66
CA GLU A 129 7.38 4.94 4.53
C GLU A 129 7.20 6.30 3.89
N ILE A 130 5.98 6.70 3.65
CA ILE A 130 5.66 8.06 3.20
C ILE A 130 5.71 8.95 4.43
N THR A 131 6.63 9.90 4.44
CA THR A 131 6.83 10.84 5.55
C THR A 131 6.06 12.13 5.35
N GLU A 132 5.82 12.52 4.09
CA GLU A 132 5.03 13.69 3.71
C GLU A 132 4.33 13.45 2.38
N GLY A 133 3.16 14.03 2.18
CA GLY A 133 2.43 13.97 0.91
C GLY A 133 1.70 12.64 0.66
N LEU A 134 1.24 11.94 1.71
CA LEU A 134 0.49 10.70 1.57
C LEU A 134 -0.78 10.87 0.72
N GLU A 135 -1.41 12.02 0.81
CA GLU A 135 -2.61 12.42 0.03
C GLU A 135 -2.33 12.53 -1.47
N ASN A 136 -1.06 12.67 -1.85
CA ASN A 136 -0.62 12.69 -3.24
C ASN A 136 -0.29 11.29 -3.78
N CYS A 137 -0.32 10.26 -2.94
CA CYS A 137 -0.11 8.89 -3.39
C CYS A 137 -1.39 8.29 -3.97
N SER A 138 -1.25 7.42 -4.97
CA SER A 138 -2.38 6.66 -5.50
C SER A 138 -3.02 5.80 -4.41
N PRO A 139 -4.32 5.46 -4.50
CA PRO A 139 -4.92 4.44 -3.65
C PRO A 139 -4.15 3.12 -3.74
N ARG A 140 -4.15 2.34 -2.66
CA ARG A 140 -3.54 1.01 -2.69
C ARG A 140 -4.17 0.14 -3.76
N SER A 141 -3.35 -0.49 -4.61
CA SER A 141 -3.81 -1.52 -5.55
C SER A 141 -4.34 -2.74 -4.79
N ASP A 142 -5.10 -3.61 -5.46
CA ASP A 142 -5.61 -4.83 -4.81
C ASP A 142 -4.47 -5.75 -4.34
N ALA A 143 -3.35 -5.81 -5.07
CA ALA A 143 -2.17 -6.56 -4.66
C ALA A 143 -1.53 -5.95 -3.41
N GLU A 144 -1.37 -4.63 -3.36
CA GLU A 144 -0.84 -3.93 -2.21
C GLU A 144 -1.75 -4.07 -1.00
N ARG A 145 -3.07 -3.98 -1.18
CA ARG A 145 -4.06 -4.10 -0.10
C ARG A 145 -4.00 -5.47 0.55
N LYS A 146 -4.04 -6.55 -0.25
CA LYS A 146 -3.94 -7.92 0.27
C LYS A 146 -2.68 -8.14 1.11
N LEU A 147 -1.55 -7.56 0.68
CA LEU A 147 -0.30 -7.70 1.43
C LEU A 147 -0.27 -6.80 2.66
N SER A 148 -0.80 -5.58 2.56
CA SER A 148 -0.95 -4.65 3.69
C SER A 148 -1.79 -5.24 4.81
N ASP A 149 -2.94 -5.83 4.47
CA ASP A 149 -3.87 -6.44 5.44
C ASP A 149 -3.19 -7.64 6.13
N LYS A 150 -2.49 -8.48 5.34
CA LYS A 150 -1.76 -9.63 5.89
C LYS A 150 -0.64 -9.23 6.85
N LEU A 151 0.07 -8.13 6.58
CA LEU A 151 1.22 -7.67 7.35
C LEU A 151 0.89 -6.51 8.29
N SER A 152 -0.38 -6.12 8.40
CA SER A 152 -0.87 -5.02 9.24
C SER A 152 -0.11 -3.71 9.00
N PHE A 153 0.09 -3.34 7.74
CA PHE A 153 0.79 -2.10 7.41
C PHE A 153 -0.06 -0.88 7.73
N PRO A 154 0.46 0.12 8.47
CA PRO A 154 -0.18 1.41 8.59
C PRO A 154 -0.31 2.11 7.23
N ASP A 155 -1.16 3.14 7.14
CA ASP A 155 -1.49 3.79 5.87
C ASP A 155 -0.29 4.44 5.18
N ASN A 156 0.67 4.93 5.95
CA ASN A 156 1.89 5.56 5.44
C ASN A 156 2.96 4.56 4.95
N ILE A 157 2.78 3.26 5.20
CA ILE A 157 3.66 2.22 4.62
C ILE A 157 3.07 1.75 3.29
N ARG A 158 3.82 2.00 2.23
CA ARG A 158 3.38 1.73 0.85
C ARG A 158 4.37 0.82 0.12
N LEU A 159 3.88 0.12 -0.90
CA LEU A 159 4.74 -0.62 -1.82
C LEU A 159 5.17 0.28 -2.97
N ALA A 160 6.44 0.61 -3.05
CA ALA A 160 6.97 1.51 -4.08
C ALA A 160 6.66 1.05 -5.51
N CYS A 161 6.54 -0.26 -5.73
CA CYS A 161 6.20 -0.84 -7.04
C CYS A 161 4.71 -0.72 -7.42
N GLN A 162 3.85 -0.34 -6.48
CA GLN A 162 2.41 -0.23 -6.68
C GLN A 162 1.92 1.22 -6.51
N THR A 163 2.79 2.12 -6.04
CA THR A 163 2.43 3.49 -5.70
C THR A 163 2.92 4.44 -6.78
N THR A 164 1.98 5.18 -7.37
CA THR A 164 2.24 6.35 -8.21
C THR A 164 1.94 7.61 -7.40
N ILE A 165 2.45 8.75 -7.84
CA ILE A 165 2.22 10.03 -7.16
C ILE A 165 1.56 11.05 -8.09
N SER A 166 0.88 12.01 -7.49
CA SER A 166 0.13 13.07 -8.17
C SER A 166 0.44 14.46 -7.61
N GLY A 167 1.54 14.57 -6.89
CA GLY A 167 2.05 15.80 -6.27
C GLY A 167 3.33 15.50 -5.50
N PRO A 168 3.90 16.49 -4.79
CA PRO A 168 5.13 16.32 -4.03
C PRO A 168 4.97 15.26 -2.93
N VAL A 169 6.01 14.42 -2.74
CA VAL A 169 6.05 13.35 -1.74
C VAL A 169 7.45 13.28 -1.14
N SER A 170 7.53 13.04 0.18
CA SER A 170 8.77 12.61 0.83
C SER A 170 8.61 11.17 1.31
N TYR A 171 9.58 10.31 1.02
CA TYR A 171 9.53 8.92 1.44
C TYR A 171 10.89 8.40 1.90
N ARG A 172 10.84 7.41 2.80
CA ARG A 172 12.01 6.69 3.30
C ARG A 172 11.95 5.22 2.86
N ARG A 173 13.04 4.74 2.28
CA ARG A 173 13.21 3.31 1.97
C ARG A 173 13.47 2.55 3.25
N LEU A 174 12.70 1.48 3.51
CA LEU A 174 12.81 0.70 4.74
C LEU A 174 13.80 -0.46 4.62
N LEU A 175 14.10 -0.89 3.38
CA LEU A 175 15.10 -1.91 3.09
C LEU A 175 16.11 -1.31 2.10
N LEU A 176 17.36 -1.22 2.52
CA LEU A 176 18.41 -0.56 1.74
C LEU A 176 19.27 -1.57 0.99
N ASP A 177 19.57 -2.72 1.60
CA ASP A 177 20.42 -3.75 1.03
C ASP A 177 19.91 -5.19 1.30
N LYS A 178 20.66 -6.20 0.80
CA LYS A 178 20.30 -7.61 0.99
C LYS A 178 20.43 -8.08 2.45
N ARG A 179 21.17 -7.38 3.30
CA ARG A 179 21.29 -7.71 4.74
C ARG A 179 20.02 -7.33 5.47
N ASP A 180 19.44 -6.17 5.13
CA ASP A 180 18.13 -5.76 5.65
C ASP A 180 17.05 -6.79 5.29
N LEU A 181 17.14 -7.38 4.10
CA LEU A 181 16.21 -8.43 3.66
C LEU A 181 16.33 -9.69 4.54
N SER A 182 17.55 -10.12 4.85
CA SER A 182 17.78 -11.30 5.70
C SER A 182 17.27 -11.08 7.13
N ASN A 183 17.43 -9.87 7.65
CA ASN A 183 16.93 -9.50 8.97
C ASN A 183 15.39 -9.39 8.99
N SER A 184 14.78 -8.89 7.95
CA SER A 184 13.31 -8.79 7.87
C SER A 184 12.64 -10.17 7.81
N ASN A 185 13.27 -11.17 7.18
CA ASN A 185 12.77 -12.54 7.15
C ASN A 185 12.80 -13.23 8.52
N LYS A 186 13.76 -12.86 9.39
CA LYS A 186 13.82 -13.35 10.77
C LYS A 186 12.75 -12.72 11.66
N LEU A 187 12.24 -11.55 11.31
CA LEU A 187 11.21 -10.82 12.06
C LEU A 187 9.78 -11.21 11.62
N SER A 188 9.61 -11.98 10.54
CA SER A 188 8.29 -12.39 10.05
C SER A 188 7.54 -13.36 10.98
N ASP A 189 8.25 -14.01 11.90
CA ASP A 189 7.66 -14.92 12.90
C ASP A 189 7.20 -14.19 14.18
N THR A 190 7.54 -12.92 14.33
CA THR A 190 7.09 -12.07 15.42
C THR A 190 6.06 -11.08 14.92
N LYS A 191 4.87 -11.04 15.54
CA LYS A 191 3.90 -9.96 15.34
C LYS A 191 4.62 -8.63 15.49
N LEU A 192 4.78 -7.89 14.40
CA LEU A 192 5.27 -6.52 14.43
C LEU A 192 4.19 -5.66 15.07
N GLU A 193 4.22 -5.53 16.38
CA GLU A 193 3.29 -4.67 17.15
C GLU A 193 3.57 -3.18 16.95
N SER A 194 4.70 -2.81 16.33
CA SER A 194 4.98 -1.43 15.93
C SER A 194 6.03 -1.37 14.81
N VAL A 195 5.87 -0.46 13.89
CA VAL A 195 6.97 0.05 13.06
C VAL A 195 8.03 0.56 14.03
N GLY A 196 9.23 -0.01 13.98
CA GLY A 196 10.28 0.27 14.96
C GLY A 196 10.47 1.76 15.21
N THR A 197 10.53 2.16 16.46
CA THR A 197 10.83 3.54 16.85
C THR A 197 12.31 3.80 16.57
N ILE A 198 12.62 4.87 15.85
CA ILE A 198 14.00 5.31 15.68
C ILE A 198 14.49 5.80 17.03
N ARG A 199 15.48 5.11 17.58
CA ARG A 199 16.18 5.51 18.81
C ARG A 199 17.65 5.73 18.50
N ASN A 200 18.24 6.73 19.10
CA ASN A 200 19.70 6.86 19.10
C ASN A 200 20.27 5.78 20.02
N LEU A 201 20.95 4.81 19.43
CA LEU A 201 21.65 3.77 20.17
C LEU A 201 23.14 3.96 19.99
N THR A 202 23.86 3.93 21.10
CA THR A 202 25.32 3.79 21.06
C THR A 202 25.65 2.31 20.99
N VAL A 203 26.22 1.87 19.87
CA VAL A 203 26.70 0.49 19.70
C VAL A 203 28.21 0.49 19.92
N MET A 204 28.66 -0.23 20.95
CA MET A 204 30.08 -0.44 21.22
C MET A 204 30.46 -1.80 20.68
N PHE A 205 31.42 -1.84 19.76
CA PHE A 205 32.05 -3.06 19.31
C PHE A 205 33.32 -3.27 20.15
N CYS A 206 33.33 -4.36 20.91
CA CYS A 206 34.53 -4.80 21.65
C CYS A 206 35.11 -6.03 20.95
N ASP A 207 36.39 -5.98 20.62
CA ASP A 207 37.13 -7.11 20.11
C ASP A 207 38.23 -7.48 21.11
N ILE A 208 38.47 -8.78 21.30
CA ILE A 208 39.54 -9.29 22.15
C ILE A 208 40.70 -9.61 21.24
N LYS A 209 41.76 -8.81 21.34
CA LYS A 209 42.99 -9.05 20.58
C LYS A 209 43.53 -10.44 20.87
N GLY A 210 43.70 -11.25 19.83
CA GLY A 210 44.21 -12.60 19.93
C GLY A 210 43.18 -13.68 20.29
N PHE A 211 41.87 -13.37 20.23
CA PHE A 211 40.80 -14.32 20.52
C PHE A 211 40.78 -15.52 19.56
N THR A 212 41.00 -15.30 18.27
CA THR A 212 41.03 -16.38 17.27
C THR A 212 42.08 -17.44 17.54
N PRO A 213 43.39 -17.08 17.75
CA PRO A 213 44.41 -18.05 18.13
C PRO A 213 44.11 -18.75 19.46
N PHE A 214 43.51 -18.03 20.41
CA PHE A 214 43.12 -18.61 21.71
C PHE A 214 42.00 -19.65 21.57
N SER A 215 40.98 -19.37 20.77
CA SER A 215 39.88 -20.30 20.56
C SER A 215 40.28 -21.54 19.75
N GLU A 216 41.21 -21.40 18.80
CA GLU A 216 41.76 -22.52 18.02
C GLU A 216 42.65 -23.43 18.87
N ALA A 217 43.29 -22.91 19.90
CA ALA A 217 44.10 -23.68 20.81
C ALA A 217 43.28 -24.48 21.86
N LEU A 218 41.96 -24.21 21.97
CA LEU A 218 41.05 -24.90 22.91
C LEU A 218 40.17 -25.94 22.21
N ALA A 219 40.22 -26.06 20.90
CA ALA A 219 39.47 -27.02 20.08
C ALA A 219 40.33 -28.24 19.77
#